data_f6fe63ab0f97bd4ee085032bafa3318a
#
_entry.id   f6fe63ab0f97bd4ee085032bafa3318a
#
_cell.length_a   1.000
_cell.length_b   1.000
_cell.length_c   1.000
_cell.angle_alpha   90.00
_cell.angle_beta   90.00
_cell.angle_gamma   90.00
#
_symmetry.space_group_name_H-M   'P 1'
#
loop_
_entity.id
_entity.type
_entity.pdbx_description
1 polymer ?
#
loop_
_entity_poly.entity_id
_entity_poly.type
_entity_poly.pdbx_seq_one_letter_code
_entity_poly.pdbx_strand_id
1 'polypeptide(L)'
;MKASMQESSTVAKEEVARFDALAGRWWDPDGPMRPLHRMNPTRVAWIVSRIRERFGDAGGQRVLDVGCGAGLASESLAKTGFSVLGIDAAADLIAAAAAHAAGQRLDLTYRVAAPEDLLGRAERFDVITALEVIEHVADPDAFLRTLRRLARPGALLVLSTLDRSLASLLTAKIGIEYVLRWLPRGTHDWRKFIRPAELTTALRRAGWRPSRMEGLAFDPVTSSWRIVAKPGVNYIVAADG
;
A
#
# COMPACT_ATOMS: atom_id res chain seq x y z
N MET A 1 0.53 -34.80 18.36
CA MET A 1 0.72 -34.45 16.94
C MET A 1 0.00 -33.13 16.68
N LYS A 2 0.72 -32.00 16.71
CA LYS A 2 0.17 -30.68 16.34
C LYS A 2 0.46 -30.51 14.87
N ALA A 3 -0.57 -30.60 14.03
CA ALA A 3 -0.48 -30.18 12.64
C ALA A 3 -0.24 -28.68 12.65
N SER A 4 0.95 -28.25 12.21
CA SER A 4 1.21 -26.85 11.88
C SER A 4 0.34 -26.53 10.67
N MET A 5 -0.75 -25.79 10.87
CA MET A 5 -1.40 -25.09 9.77
C MET A 5 -0.40 -24.05 9.28
N GLN A 6 0.32 -24.40 8.23
CA GLN A 6 1.06 -23.46 7.42
C GLN A 6 -0.01 -22.59 6.76
N GLU A 7 -0.23 -21.39 7.32
CA GLU A 7 -1.07 -20.38 6.66
C GLU A 7 -0.43 -20.14 5.28
N SER A 8 -1.15 -20.46 4.22
CA SER A 8 -0.70 -20.26 2.85
C SER A 8 -0.46 -18.77 2.63
N SER A 9 0.71 -18.41 2.09
CA SER A 9 1.02 -17.02 1.73
C SER A 9 -0.07 -16.43 0.85
N THR A 10 -0.54 -15.23 1.19
CA THR A 10 -1.53 -14.48 0.40
C THR A 10 -0.93 -13.88 -0.87
N VAL A 11 0.38 -14.00 -1.07
CA VAL A 11 1.15 -13.40 -2.15
C VAL A 11 1.04 -14.22 -3.44
N ALA A 12 0.68 -13.57 -4.55
CA ALA A 12 0.66 -14.18 -5.88
C ALA A 12 2.06 -14.15 -6.52
N LYS A 13 2.70 -15.31 -6.69
CA LYS A 13 4.09 -15.43 -7.20
C LYS A 13 4.32 -14.77 -8.57
N GLU A 14 3.33 -14.81 -9.45
CA GLU A 14 3.40 -14.20 -10.78
C GLU A 14 3.46 -12.66 -10.72
N GLU A 15 2.76 -12.08 -9.75
CA GLU A 15 2.79 -10.62 -9.51
C GLU A 15 4.17 -10.20 -8.99
N VAL A 16 4.76 -10.95 -8.06
CA VAL A 16 6.12 -10.69 -7.53
C VAL A 16 7.14 -10.59 -8.66
N ALA A 17 7.21 -11.59 -9.55
CA ALA A 17 8.17 -11.59 -10.66
C ALA A 17 7.98 -10.41 -11.62
N ARG A 18 6.73 -9.94 -11.80
CA ARG A 18 6.42 -8.79 -12.64
C ARG A 18 6.96 -7.48 -12.03
N PHE A 19 6.81 -7.30 -10.73
CA PHE A 19 7.29 -6.11 -10.04
C PHE A 19 8.82 -6.10 -9.90
N ASP A 20 9.47 -7.27 -9.66
CA ASP A 20 10.93 -7.39 -9.62
C ASP A 20 11.58 -6.87 -10.91
N ALA A 21 11.00 -7.13 -12.07
CA ALA A 21 11.51 -6.65 -13.35
C ALA A 21 11.54 -5.09 -13.47
N LEU A 22 10.85 -4.38 -12.59
CA LEU A 22 10.79 -2.91 -12.58
C LEU A 22 11.76 -2.28 -11.55
N ALA A 23 12.41 -3.08 -10.71
CA ALA A 23 13.24 -2.62 -9.59
C ALA A 23 14.31 -1.60 -10.01
N GLY A 24 15.04 -1.87 -11.09
CA GLY A 24 16.11 -0.99 -11.59
C GLY A 24 15.66 0.39 -12.09
N ARG A 25 14.35 0.58 -12.34
CA ARG A 25 13.78 1.84 -12.83
C ARG A 25 12.70 2.42 -11.90
N TRP A 26 12.57 1.87 -10.71
CA TRP A 26 11.52 2.28 -9.77
C TRP A 26 11.66 3.74 -9.33
N TRP A 27 12.90 4.18 -9.08
CA TRP A 27 13.20 5.53 -8.62
C TRP A 27 13.38 6.57 -9.73
N ASP A 28 13.27 6.16 -11.00
CA ASP A 28 13.24 7.08 -12.14
C ASP A 28 11.88 7.83 -12.16
N PRO A 29 11.84 9.15 -11.87
CA PRO A 29 10.60 9.91 -11.78
C PRO A 29 9.87 10.04 -13.13
N ASP A 30 10.59 9.83 -14.23
CA ASP A 30 10.05 9.80 -15.59
C ASP A 30 9.89 8.37 -16.13
N GLY A 31 10.25 7.38 -15.33
CA GLY A 31 10.16 5.95 -15.60
C GLY A 31 8.75 5.35 -15.48
N PRO A 32 8.68 4.01 -15.44
CA PRO A 32 7.40 3.28 -15.37
C PRO A 32 6.58 3.63 -14.12
N MET A 33 7.23 4.03 -13.01
CA MET A 33 6.59 4.36 -11.74
C MET A 33 6.24 5.86 -11.60
N ARG A 34 6.37 6.66 -12.67
CA ARG A 34 6.00 8.08 -12.67
C ARG A 34 4.62 8.38 -12.09
N PRO A 35 3.54 7.59 -12.37
CA PRO A 35 2.24 7.83 -11.73
C PRO A 35 2.29 7.73 -10.20
N LEU A 36 3.03 6.75 -9.66
CA LEU A 36 3.22 6.59 -8.21
C LEU A 36 4.04 7.74 -7.63
N HIS A 37 5.12 8.17 -8.30
CA HIS A 37 5.91 9.33 -7.89
C HIS A 37 5.05 10.59 -7.76
N ARG A 38 4.16 10.84 -8.73
CA ARG A 38 3.26 12.01 -8.71
C ARG A 38 2.14 11.90 -7.68
N MET A 39 1.64 10.69 -7.40
CA MET A 39 0.59 10.45 -6.42
C MET A 39 1.11 10.47 -4.98
N ASN A 40 2.34 10.00 -4.77
CA ASN A 40 2.89 9.74 -3.45
C ASN A 40 2.87 10.96 -2.51
N PRO A 41 3.22 12.20 -2.91
CA PRO A 41 3.14 13.36 -2.02
C PRO A 41 1.75 13.59 -1.45
N THR A 42 0.71 13.51 -2.28
CA THR A 42 -0.69 13.69 -1.85
C THR A 42 -1.13 12.56 -0.93
N ARG A 43 -0.78 11.31 -1.26
CA ARG A 43 -1.12 10.13 -0.49
C ARG A 43 -0.44 10.14 0.88
N VAL A 44 0.87 10.42 0.93
CA VAL A 44 1.62 10.50 2.19
C VAL A 44 1.16 11.65 3.06
N ALA A 45 0.89 12.83 2.50
CA ALA A 45 0.33 13.94 3.27
C ALA A 45 -1.00 13.58 3.94
N TRP A 46 -1.87 12.86 3.23
CA TRP A 46 -3.12 12.35 3.80
C TRP A 46 -2.86 11.34 4.92
N ILE A 47 -1.97 10.35 4.71
CA ILE A 47 -1.60 9.35 5.73
C ILE A 47 -1.08 10.04 6.99
N VAL A 48 -0.13 10.96 6.84
CA VAL A 48 0.45 11.71 7.96
C VAL A 48 -0.62 12.50 8.71
N SER A 49 -1.57 13.12 8.00
CA SER A 49 -2.67 13.82 8.66
C SER A 49 -3.56 12.89 9.49
N ARG A 50 -3.81 11.66 9.02
CA ARG A 50 -4.58 10.65 9.79
C ARG A 50 -3.81 10.15 11.00
N ILE A 51 -2.50 9.93 10.87
CA ILE A 51 -1.64 9.54 11.99
C ILE A 51 -1.65 10.62 13.06
N ARG A 52 -1.45 11.88 12.69
CA ARG A 52 -1.47 13.02 13.62
C ARG A 52 -2.82 13.23 14.29
N GLU A 53 -3.89 13.08 13.55
CA GLU A 53 -5.25 13.15 14.10
C GLU A 53 -5.49 12.05 15.14
N ARG A 54 -4.92 10.85 14.93
CA ARG A 54 -5.09 9.71 15.82
C ARG A 54 -4.17 9.72 17.03
N PHE A 55 -2.89 10.09 16.86
CA PHE A 55 -1.83 9.92 17.86
C PHE A 55 -1.22 11.25 18.32
N GLY A 56 -1.61 12.38 17.74
CA GLY A 56 -0.97 13.67 17.96
C GLY A 56 0.33 13.85 17.15
N ASP A 57 0.99 14.96 17.35
CA ASP A 57 2.19 15.38 16.60
C ASP A 57 3.52 14.82 17.14
N ALA A 58 3.48 14.00 18.19
CA ALA A 58 4.68 13.59 18.92
C ALA A 58 5.71 12.75 18.10
N GLY A 59 5.31 12.21 16.96
CA GLY A 59 6.18 11.32 16.15
C GLY A 59 6.48 9.98 16.83
N GLY A 60 7.39 9.20 16.23
CA GLY A 60 7.87 7.96 16.83
C GLY A 60 6.93 6.75 16.71
N GLN A 61 5.77 6.89 16.04
CA GLN A 61 4.90 5.75 15.78
C GLN A 61 5.65 4.71 14.93
N ARG A 62 5.47 3.44 15.29
CA ARG A 62 5.99 2.33 14.50
C ARG A 62 5.03 2.03 13.35
N VAL A 63 5.51 2.24 12.14
CA VAL A 63 4.76 2.03 10.89
C VAL A 63 5.23 0.74 10.23
N LEU A 64 4.30 -0.13 9.83
CA LEU A 64 4.54 -1.22 8.90
C LEU A 64 3.99 -0.84 7.54
N ASP A 65 4.85 -0.77 6.53
CA ASP A 65 4.46 -0.53 5.14
C ASP A 65 4.50 -1.86 4.38
N VAL A 66 3.34 -2.44 4.13
CA VAL A 66 3.16 -3.76 3.51
C VAL A 66 3.05 -3.61 2.00
N GLY A 67 3.84 -4.38 1.25
CA GLY A 67 3.97 -4.22 -0.20
C GLY A 67 4.63 -2.88 -0.53
N CYS A 68 5.71 -2.56 0.18
CA CYS A 68 6.37 -1.25 0.08
C CYS A 68 7.04 -1.01 -1.28
N GLY A 69 7.16 -2.03 -2.13
CA GLY A 69 7.92 -1.96 -3.37
C GLY A 69 9.36 -1.52 -3.12
N ALA A 70 9.89 -0.63 -3.94
CA ALA A 70 11.20 -0.05 -3.70
C ALA A 70 11.19 1.16 -2.72
N GLY A 71 10.18 1.28 -1.84
CA GLY A 71 10.24 2.13 -0.65
C GLY A 71 9.77 3.57 -0.82
N LEU A 72 9.06 3.92 -1.89
CA LEU A 72 8.66 5.30 -2.18
C LEU A 72 7.79 5.94 -1.07
N ALA A 73 6.82 5.19 -0.52
CA ALA A 73 6.00 5.64 0.60
C ALA A 73 6.75 5.51 1.93
N SER A 74 7.44 4.40 2.14
CA SER A 74 8.23 4.13 3.35
C SER A 74 9.23 5.23 3.66
N GLU A 75 10.05 5.65 2.67
CA GLU A 75 10.98 6.75 2.86
C GLU A 75 10.30 8.09 3.15
N SER A 76 9.20 8.36 2.46
CA SER A 76 8.44 9.58 2.69
C SER A 76 7.86 9.64 4.10
N LEU A 77 7.38 8.51 4.64
CA LEU A 77 6.90 8.39 6.01
C LEU A 77 8.05 8.52 7.02
N ALA A 78 9.18 7.86 6.79
CA ALA A 78 10.35 7.97 7.67
C ALA A 78 10.90 9.41 7.72
N LYS A 79 10.88 10.14 6.61
CA LYS A 79 11.25 11.58 6.55
C LYS A 79 10.35 12.48 7.41
N THR A 80 9.15 12.02 7.76
CA THR A 80 8.25 12.76 8.66
C THR A 80 8.41 12.39 10.14
N GLY A 81 9.42 11.55 10.49
CA GLY A 81 9.79 11.21 11.87
C GLY A 81 9.14 9.93 12.40
N PHE A 82 8.59 9.08 11.55
CA PHE A 82 8.10 7.76 11.94
C PHE A 82 9.21 6.70 11.88
N SER A 83 9.11 5.67 12.75
CA SER A 83 9.93 4.46 12.66
C SER A 83 9.27 3.48 11.70
N VAL A 84 9.88 3.22 10.54
CA VAL A 84 9.23 2.48 9.45
C VAL A 84 9.91 1.13 9.21
N LEU A 85 9.11 0.07 9.14
CA LEU A 85 9.48 -1.21 8.55
C LEU A 85 8.73 -1.37 7.23
N GLY A 86 9.45 -1.35 6.11
CA GLY A 86 8.93 -1.72 4.80
C GLY A 86 9.11 -3.21 4.55
N ILE A 87 8.06 -3.88 4.13
CA ILE A 87 8.12 -5.28 3.69
C ILE A 87 7.55 -5.45 2.29
N ASP A 88 8.20 -6.31 1.52
CA ASP A 88 7.72 -6.75 0.22
C ASP A 88 8.19 -8.18 -0.04
N ALA A 89 7.42 -8.95 -0.81
CA ALA A 89 7.81 -10.30 -1.21
C ALA A 89 8.84 -10.33 -2.34
N ALA A 90 8.98 -9.22 -3.07
CA ALA A 90 9.90 -9.03 -4.20
C ALA A 90 11.30 -8.64 -3.69
N ALA A 91 12.26 -9.54 -3.80
CA ALA A 91 13.60 -9.35 -3.25
C ALA A 91 14.37 -8.21 -3.95
N ASP A 92 14.22 -8.07 -5.27
CA ASP A 92 14.90 -7.04 -6.05
C ASP A 92 14.35 -5.65 -5.73
N LEU A 93 13.05 -5.53 -5.43
CA LEU A 93 12.46 -4.28 -4.96
C LEU A 93 13.00 -3.89 -3.59
N ILE A 94 13.11 -4.83 -2.65
CA ILE A 94 13.70 -4.57 -1.34
C ILE A 94 15.17 -4.18 -1.45
N ALA A 95 15.93 -4.81 -2.34
CA ALA A 95 17.32 -4.44 -2.60
C ALA A 95 17.42 -3.00 -3.15
N ALA A 96 16.54 -2.64 -4.10
CA ALA A 96 16.47 -1.27 -4.65
C ALA A 96 16.06 -0.25 -3.57
N ALA A 97 15.09 -0.59 -2.69
CA ALA A 97 14.67 0.25 -1.57
C ALA A 97 15.82 0.51 -0.60
N ALA A 98 16.52 -0.56 -0.20
CA ALA A 98 17.66 -0.46 0.71
C ALA A 98 18.81 0.36 0.10
N ALA A 99 19.12 0.15 -1.19
CA ALA A 99 20.14 0.91 -1.90
C ALA A 99 19.81 2.41 -1.98
N HIS A 100 18.54 2.76 -2.26
CA HIS A 100 18.11 4.16 -2.34
C HIS A 100 18.11 4.85 -0.97
N ALA A 101 17.71 4.15 0.10
CA ALA A 101 17.73 4.67 1.45
C ALA A 101 19.15 4.75 2.07
N ALA A 102 20.14 4.08 1.46
CA ALA A 102 21.50 4.04 1.97
C ALA A 102 22.08 5.46 2.10
N GLY A 103 22.67 5.75 3.29
CA GLY A 103 23.23 7.06 3.60
C GLY A 103 22.20 8.13 4.00
N GLN A 104 20.90 7.89 3.85
CA GLN A 104 19.86 8.74 4.40
C GLN A 104 19.66 8.38 5.87
N ARG A 105 19.87 9.31 6.80
CA ARG A 105 19.72 9.06 8.26
C ARG A 105 18.25 8.95 8.65
N LEU A 106 17.56 7.90 8.16
CA LEU A 106 16.15 7.62 8.40
C LEU A 106 16.00 6.45 9.38
N ASP A 107 15.01 6.52 10.26
CA ASP A 107 14.59 5.35 11.06
C ASP A 107 13.71 4.44 10.17
N LEU A 108 14.37 3.72 9.29
CA LEU A 108 13.77 2.93 8.23
C LEU A 108 14.56 1.64 8.01
N THR A 109 13.84 0.53 8.00
CA THR A 109 14.38 -0.78 7.64
C THR A 109 13.51 -1.44 6.60
N TYR A 110 14.14 -2.30 5.77
CA TYR A 110 13.44 -3.08 4.77
C TYR A 110 13.66 -4.57 4.99
N ARG A 111 12.66 -5.38 4.65
CA ARG A 111 12.73 -6.84 4.79
C ARG A 111 11.96 -7.54 3.68
N VAL A 112 12.58 -8.54 3.05
CA VAL A 112 11.87 -9.46 2.15
C VAL A 112 10.98 -10.35 3.02
N ALA A 113 9.68 -10.11 2.99
CA ALA A 113 8.70 -10.84 3.79
C ALA A 113 7.27 -10.61 3.30
N ALA A 114 6.41 -11.59 3.49
CA ALA A 114 4.96 -11.41 3.51
C ALA A 114 4.50 -11.04 4.94
N PRO A 115 3.32 -10.40 5.12
CA PRO A 115 2.83 -10.06 6.45
C PRO A 115 2.67 -11.28 7.38
N GLU A 116 2.36 -12.44 6.84
CA GLU A 116 2.25 -13.70 7.59
C GLU A 116 3.56 -14.09 8.27
N ASP A 117 4.72 -13.79 7.66
CA ASP A 117 6.05 -14.09 8.19
C ASP A 117 6.37 -13.32 9.47
N LEU A 118 5.63 -12.24 9.73
CA LEU A 118 5.77 -11.43 10.94
C LEU A 118 4.93 -11.95 12.12
N LEU A 119 3.95 -12.82 11.89
CA LEU A 119 3.02 -13.27 12.93
C LEU A 119 3.71 -14.04 14.07
N GLY A 120 4.79 -14.77 13.76
CA GLY A 120 5.61 -15.48 14.75
C GLY A 120 6.55 -14.58 15.56
N ARG A 121 6.62 -13.28 15.24
CA ARG A 121 7.48 -12.29 15.90
C ARG A 121 6.68 -11.47 16.91
N ALA A 122 7.33 -10.96 17.93
CA ALA A 122 6.71 -10.08 18.92
C ALA A 122 6.51 -8.64 18.42
N GLU A 123 6.72 -8.41 17.12
CA GLU A 123 6.60 -7.08 16.51
C GLU A 123 5.13 -6.69 16.37
N ARG A 124 4.78 -5.48 16.80
CA ARG A 124 3.44 -4.89 16.64
C ARG A 124 3.59 -3.42 16.28
N PHE A 125 2.62 -2.92 15.52
CA PHE A 125 2.70 -1.61 14.87
C PHE A 125 1.54 -0.72 15.28
N ASP A 126 1.84 0.57 15.40
CA ASP A 126 0.84 1.61 15.69
C ASP A 126 0.07 1.98 14.43
N VAL A 127 0.77 1.90 13.28
CA VAL A 127 0.21 2.19 11.96
C VAL A 127 0.59 1.08 11.00
N ILE A 128 -0.35 0.67 10.16
CA ILE A 128 -0.09 -0.25 9.05
C ILE A 128 -0.56 0.42 7.76
N THR A 129 0.30 0.48 6.76
CA THR A 129 -0.05 0.91 5.40
C THR A 129 0.02 -0.26 4.44
N ALA A 130 -0.94 -0.36 3.51
CA ALA A 130 -0.89 -1.28 2.38
C ALA A 130 -1.49 -0.57 1.15
N LEU A 131 -0.61 -0.04 0.31
CA LEU A 131 -0.96 0.93 -0.73
C LEU A 131 -0.87 0.27 -2.10
N GLU A 132 -2.01 0.09 -2.78
CA GLU A 132 -2.14 -0.66 -4.05
C GLU A 132 -1.69 -2.13 -3.90
N VAL A 133 -2.07 -2.78 -2.80
CA VAL A 133 -1.67 -4.16 -2.49
C VAL A 133 -2.86 -5.12 -2.47
N ILE A 134 -3.98 -4.70 -1.88
CA ILE A 134 -5.09 -5.60 -1.57
C ILE A 134 -5.73 -6.24 -2.82
N GLU A 135 -5.66 -5.60 -3.98
CA GLU A 135 -6.11 -6.13 -5.27
C GLU A 135 -5.20 -7.23 -5.83
N HIS A 136 -3.98 -7.35 -5.30
CA HIS A 136 -2.98 -8.34 -5.74
C HIS A 136 -2.90 -9.56 -4.83
N VAL A 137 -3.59 -9.55 -3.68
CA VAL A 137 -3.58 -10.71 -2.77
C VAL A 137 -4.62 -11.76 -3.18
N ALA A 138 -4.30 -13.02 -2.91
CA ALA A 138 -5.17 -14.15 -3.27
C ALA A 138 -6.45 -14.22 -2.38
N ASP A 139 -6.33 -13.86 -1.10
CA ASP A 139 -7.43 -13.82 -0.12
C ASP A 139 -7.39 -12.49 0.66
N PRO A 140 -8.17 -11.48 0.23
CA PRO A 140 -8.26 -10.19 0.92
C PRO A 140 -8.74 -10.29 2.37
N ASP A 141 -9.65 -11.21 2.69
CA ASP A 141 -10.15 -11.37 4.05
C ASP A 141 -9.06 -11.94 4.99
N ALA A 142 -8.29 -12.95 4.53
CA ALA A 142 -7.15 -13.48 5.29
C ALA A 142 -6.06 -12.41 5.47
N PHE A 143 -5.76 -11.66 4.41
CA PHE A 143 -4.81 -10.55 4.46
C PHE A 143 -5.19 -9.51 5.51
N LEU A 144 -6.42 -9.02 5.50
CA LEU A 144 -6.91 -8.04 6.47
C LEU A 144 -6.88 -8.56 7.92
N ARG A 145 -7.21 -9.86 8.13
CA ARG A 145 -7.07 -10.50 9.45
C ARG A 145 -5.61 -10.58 9.90
N THR A 146 -4.69 -10.89 8.99
CA THR A 146 -3.25 -10.90 9.27
C THR A 146 -2.77 -9.52 9.71
N LEU A 147 -3.13 -8.45 8.96
CA LEU A 147 -2.80 -7.08 9.35
C LEU A 147 -3.38 -6.74 10.74
N ARG A 148 -4.60 -7.20 11.05
CA ARG A 148 -5.20 -6.96 12.38
C ARG A 148 -4.41 -7.60 13.51
N ARG A 149 -3.85 -8.79 13.29
CA ARG A 149 -2.98 -9.50 14.26
C ARG A 149 -1.62 -8.82 14.45
N LEU A 150 -1.12 -8.08 13.47
CA LEU A 150 0.12 -7.31 13.55
C LEU A 150 -0.07 -5.92 14.18
N ALA A 151 -1.32 -5.47 14.29
CA ALA A 151 -1.68 -4.18 14.84
C ALA A 151 -1.68 -4.18 16.37
N ARG A 152 -1.24 -3.08 16.98
CA ARG A 152 -1.47 -2.79 18.40
C ARG A 152 -2.97 -2.49 18.64
N PRO A 153 -3.46 -2.63 19.88
CA PRO A 153 -4.76 -2.07 20.23
C PRO A 153 -4.81 -0.57 19.92
N GLY A 154 -5.85 -0.12 19.21
CA GLY A 154 -5.99 1.27 18.79
C GLY A 154 -5.10 1.68 17.60
N ALA A 155 -4.49 0.74 16.89
CA ALA A 155 -3.71 1.03 15.70
C ALA A 155 -4.55 1.62 14.57
N LEU A 156 -3.88 2.31 13.64
CA LEU A 156 -4.45 2.83 12.40
C LEU A 156 -4.03 1.95 11.22
N LEU A 157 -5.00 1.51 10.43
CA LEU A 157 -4.76 0.89 9.13
C LEU A 157 -5.07 1.90 8.03
N VAL A 158 -4.18 2.04 7.05
CA VAL A 158 -4.42 2.80 5.83
C VAL A 158 -4.25 1.91 4.61
N LEU A 159 -5.26 1.84 3.77
CA LEU A 159 -5.24 1.13 2.50
C LEU A 159 -5.53 2.10 1.36
N SER A 160 -4.90 1.89 0.20
CA SER A 160 -5.36 2.47 -1.06
C SER A 160 -5.53 1.36 -2.10
N THR A 161 -6.48 1.53 -3.01
CA THR A 161 -6.76 0.58 -4.09
C THR A 161 -7.63 1.22 -5.18
N LEU A 162 -7.89 0.44 -6.22
CA LEU A 162 -8.73 0.82 -7.36
C LEU A 162 -10.17 0.34 -7.17
N ASP A 163 -11.14 1.21 -7.51
CA ASP A 163 -12.57 0.87 -7.49
C ASP A 163 -12.97 0.05 -8.73
N ARG A 164 -13.74 -1.01 -8.54
CA ARG A 164 -14.35 -1.80 -9.62
C ARG A 164 -15.62 -1.13 -10.12
N SER A 165 -15.49 0.02 -10.79
CA SER A 165 -16.58 0.77 -11.39
C SER A 165 -16.49 0.78 -12.92
N LEU A 166 -17.59 1.13 -13.60
CA LEU A 166 -17.57 1.36 -15.04
C LEU A 166 -16.65 2.52 -15.41
N ALA A 167 -16.52 3.52 -14.53
CA ALA A 167 -15.61 4.63 -14.73
C ALA A 167 -14.15 4.15 -14.69
N SER A 168 -13.78 3.24 -13.77
CA SER A 168 -12.43 2.66 -13.70
C SER A 168 -12.15 1.77 -14.91
N LEU A 169 -13.16 1.01 -15.38
CA LEU A 169 -13.02 0.20 -16.59
C LEU A 169 -12.78 1.08 -17.83
N LEU A 170 -13.53 2.18 -17.99
CA LEU A 170 -13.35 3.14 -19.07
C LEU A 170 -12.03 3.87 -18.96
N THR A 171 -11.67 4.31 -17.77
CA THR A 171 -10.38 4.99 -17.48
C THR A 171 -9.23 4.02 -17.64
N ALA A 172 -9.36 2.76 -17.24
CA ALA A 172 -8.37 1.72 -17.51
C ALA A 172 -8.25 1.43 -19.00
N LYS A 173 -9.34 1.42 -19.78
CA LYS A 173 -9.29 1.28 -21.26
C LYS A 173 -8.71 2.54 -21.94
N ILE A 174 -9.06 3.74 -21.48
CA ILE A 174 -8.56 5.01 -22.02
C ILE A 174 -7.18 5.32 -21.45
N GLY A 175 -6.96 5.05 -20.16
CA GLY A 175 -5.67 5.16 -19.49
C GLY A 175 -4.67 4.11 -19.94
N ILE A 176 -5.14 2.94 -20.40
CA ILE A 176 -4.33 1.91 -21.07
C ILE A 176 -3.69 2.47 -22.35
N GLU A 177 -4.33 3.29 -23.12
CA GLU A 177 -3.70 3.94 -24.28
C GLU A 177 -2.74 5.09 -23.86
N TYR A 178 -3.00 5.82 -22.76
CA TYR A 178 -2.16 6.93 -22.27
C TYR A 178 -1.15 6.53 -21.18
N VAL A 179 -1.49 5.58 -20.30
CA VAL A 179 -0.65 5.10 -19.17
C VAL A 179 0.10 3.82 -19.55
N LEU A 180 -0.43 2.96 -20.42
CA LEU A 180 0.19 1.70 -20.86
C LEU A 180 1.31 1.85 -21.89
N ARG A 181 1.67 3.03 -22.28
CA ARG A 181 3.04 3.22 -22.80
C ARG A 181 4.11 2.97 -21.70
N TRP A 182 3.72 2.78 -20.43
CA TRP A 182 4.60 2.76 -19.27
C TRP A 182 4.56 1.47 -18.44
N LEU A 183 3.46 0.75 -18.46
CA LEU A 183 3.35 -0.56 -17.79
C LEU A 183 3.10 -1.66 -18.83
N PRO A 184 3.65 -2.88 -18.65
CA PRO A 184 3.37 -4.01 -19.51
C PRO A 184 1.87 -4.29 -19.60
N ARG A 185 1.38 -4.66 -20.79
CA ARG A 185 -0.03 -5.02 -21.01
C ARG A 185 -0.45 -6.13 -20.06
N GLY A 186 -1.59 -5.95 -19.37
CA GLY A 186 -2.16 -6.95 -18.46
C GLY A 186 -1.78 -6.79 -16.99
N THR A 187 -1.23 -5.65 -16.57
CA THR A 187 -0.84 -5.38 -15.17
C THR A 187 -2.03 -5.29 -14.22
N HIS A 188 -3.23 -4.95 -14.70
CA HIS A 188 -4.42 -4.83 -13.86
C HIS A 188 -5.57 -5.65 -14.42
N ASP A 189 -5.92 -6.74 -13.74
CA ASP A 189 -7.19 -7.42 -13.95
C ASP A 189 -8.29 -6.63 -13.22
N TRP A 190 -9.15 -5.92 -13.97
CA TRP A 190 -10.27 -5.14 -13.43
C TRP A 190 -11.17 -5.97 -12.49
N ARG A 191 -11.22 -7.28 -12.65
CA ARG A 191 -12.01 -8.17 -11.79
C ARG A 191 -11.47 -8.23 -10.35
N LYS A 192 -10.19 -7.92 -10.17
CA LYS A 192 -9.52 -7.87 -8.86
C LYS A 192 -9.72 -6.54 -8.12
N PHE A 193 -10.22 -5.50 -8.79
CA PHE A 193 -10.52 -4.22 -8.17
C PHE A 193 -11.66 -4.36 -7.16
N ILE A 194 -11.62 -3.61 -6.08
CA ILE A 194 -12.50 -3.78 -4.93
C ILE A 194 -13.40 -2.54 -4.79
N ARG A 195 -14.71 -2.76 -4.74
CA ARG A 195 -15.64 -1.64 -4.51
C ARG A 195 -15.53 -1.11 -3.08
N PRO A 196 -15.71 0.20 -2.85
CA PRO A 196 -15.68 0.79 -1.51
C PRO A 196 -16.56 0.08 -0.48
N ALA A 197 -17.75 -0.35 -0.85
CA ALA A 197 -18.67 -1.09 0.03
C ALA A 197 -18.18 -2.51 0.36
N GLU A 198 -17.55 -3.19 -0.61
CA GLU A 198 -16.96 -4.52 -0.43
C GLU A 198 -15.77 -4.44 0.55
N LEU A 199 -14.87 -3.46 0.34
CA LEU A 199 -13.74 -3.23 1.23
C LEU A 199 -14.20 -2.86 2.66
N THR A 200 -15.20 -1.98 2.79
CA THR A 200 -15.79 -1.63 4.08
C THR A 200 -16.30 -2.87 4.82
N THR A 201 -16.97 -3.77 4.11
CA THR A 201 -17.51 -5.02 4.70
C THR A 201 -16.39 -5.97 5.10
N ALA A 202 -15.36 -6.14 4.25
CA ALA A 202 -14.20 -6.99 4.54
C ALA A 202 -13.40 -6.47 5.75
N LEU A 203 -13.18 -5.16 5.83
CA LEU A 203 -12.53 -4.52 6.99
C LEU A 203 -13.27 -4.83 8.28
N ARG A 204 -14.60 -4.66 8.32
CA ARG A 204 -15.42 -4.94 9.50
C ARG A 204 -15.34 -6.41 9.90
N ARG A 205 -15.39 -7.34 8.94
CA ARG A 205 -15.24 -8.79 9.21
C ARG A 205 -13.87 -9.13 9.79
N ALA A 206 -12.84 -8.41 9.39
CA ALA A 206 -11.48 -8.59 9.89
C ALA A 206 -11.23 -7.89 11.26
N GLY A 207 -12.24 -7.21 11.84
CA GLY A 207 -12.12 -6.53 13.13
C GLY A 207 -11.57 -5.11 13.06
N TRP A 208 -11.58 -4.50 11.88
CA TRP A 208 -11.26 -3.09 11.66
C TRP A 208 -12.52 -2.23 11.62
N ARG A 209 -12.44 -1.00 12.07
CA ARG A 209 -13.54 -0.01 12.02
C ARG A 209 -13.19 1.09 11.01
N PRO A 210 -13.71 1.03 9.77
CA PRO A 210 -13.49 2.09 8.79
C PRO A 210 -13.95 3.45 9.34
N SER A 211 -13.03 4.43 9.37
CA SER A 211 -13.27 5.75 9.95
C SER A 211 -13.28 6.85 8.91
N ARG A 212 -12.50 6.71 7.83
CA ARG A 212 -12.44 7.69 6.75
C ARG A 212 -12.23 7.01 5.41
N MET A 213 -12.91 7.48 4.38
CA MET A 213 -12.71 7.00 3.00
C MET A 213 -12.87 8.18 2.03
N GLU A 214 -11.85 8.38 1.20
CA GLU A 214 -11.77 9.52 0.27
C GLU A 214 -11.21 9.06 -1.08
N GLY A 215 -11.49 9.83 -2.14
CA GLY A 215 -10.96 9.56 -3.46
C GLY A 215 -9.60 10.19 -3.67
N LEU A 216 -8.76 9.52 -4.48
CA LEU A 216 -7.54 10.06 -5.06
C LEU A 216 -7.81 10.38 -6.52
N ALA A 217 -7.93 11.66 -6.88
CA ALA A 217 -8.26 12.11 -8.22
C ALA A 217 -7.04 12.76 -8.89
N PHE A 218 -6.77 12.33 -10.13
CA PHE A 218 -5.77 12.96 -10.98
C PHE A 218 -6.37 14.14 -11.74
N ASP A 219 -5.69 15.26 -11.73
CA ASP A 219 -6.00 16.44 -12.53
C ASP A 219 -5.06 16.48 -13.76
N PRO A 220 -5.55 16.23 -14.96
CA PRO A 220 -4.71 16.21 -16.16
C PRO A 220 -4.19 17.60 -16.56
N VAL A 221 -4.86 18.69 -16.16
CA VAL A 221 -4.44 20.04 -16.50
C VAL A 221 -3.19 20.44 -15.71
N THR A 222 -3.23 20.21 -14.39
CA THR A 222 -2.09 20.52 -13.50
C THR A 222 -1.12 19.34 -13.35
N SER A 223 -1.44 18.18 -13.92
CA SER A 223 -0.69 16.92 -13.75
C SER A 223 -0.44 16.58 -12.29
N SER A 224 -1.38 16.90 -11.41
CA SER A 224 -1.30 16.69 -9.96
C SER A 224 -2.41 15.77 -9.45
N TRP A 225 -2.18 15.20 -8.27
CA TRP A 225 -3.17 14.41 -7.55
C TRP A 225 -3.76 15.23 -6.41
N ARG A 226 -5.03 14.98 -6.12
CA ARG A 226 -5.74 15.64 -5.00
C ARG A 226 -6.68 14.66 -4.30
N ILE A 227 -6.92 14.90 -3.02
CA ILE A 227 -7.96 14.22 -2.26
C ILE A 227 -9.32 14.84 -2.61
N VAL A 228 -10.30 13.97 -2.80
CA VAL A 228 -11.70 14.36 -3.05
C VAL A 228 -12.61 13.59 -2.10
N ALA A 229 -13.71 14.22 -1.68
CA ALA A 229 -14.58 13.69 -0.63
C ALA A 229 -15.23 12.33 -0.96
N LYS A 230 -15.47 12.05 -2.26
CA LYS A 230 -16.10 10.80 -2.70
C LYS A 230 -15.07 9.87 -3.30
N PRO A 231 -15.09 8.57 -2.95
CA PRO A 231 -14.32 7.55 -3.66
C PRO A 231 -14.56 7.63 -5.16
N GLY A 232 -13.49 7.53 -5.94
CA GLY A 232 -13.51 7.52 -7.40
C GLY A 232 -12.78 6.29 -7.92
N VAL A 233 -12.06 6.44 -9.06
CA VAL A 233 -11.27 5.35 -9.65
C VAL A 233 -10.21 4.84 -8.67
N ASN A 234 -9.49 5.76 -8.03
CA ASN A 234 -8.59 5.46 -6.91
C ASN A 234 -9.19 5.99 -5.62
N TYR A 235 -9.05 5.24 -4.54
CA TYR A 235 -9.49 5.68 -3.23
C TYR A 235 -8.55 5.21 -2.12
N ILE A 236 -8.60 5.93 -1.02
CA ILE A 236 -7.83 5.68 0.20
C ILE A 236 -8.78 5.58 1.39
N VAL A 237 -8.51 4.63 2.28
CA VAL A 237 -9.33 4.39 3.46
C VAL A 237 -8.46 4.30 4.70
N ALA A 238 -8.94 4.90 5.79
CA ALA A 238 -8.43 4.70 7.14
C ALA A 238 -9.41 3.85 7.94
N ALA A 239 -8.89 2.95 8.77
CA ALA A 239 -9.66 2.13 9.69
C ALA A 239 -8.95 1.99 11.03
N ASP A 240 -9.73 2.03 12.12
CA ASP A 240 -9.23 1.90 13.50
C ASP A 240 -9.24 0.43 13.94
N GLY A 241 -8.18 0.02 14.67
CA GLY A 241 -7.98 -1.32 15.19
C GLY A 241 -8.40 -1.55 16.64
#